data_1e2268e5b549038b46a8f1e499d80b4c
#
_entry.id   1e2268e5b549038b46a8f1e499d80b4c
#
_cell.length_a   1.000
_cell.length_b   1.000
_cell.length_c   1.000
_cell.angle_alpha   90.00
_cell.angle_beta   90.00
_cell.angle_gamma   90.00
#
_symmetry.space_group_name_H-M   'P 1'
#
loop_
_entity.id
_entity.type
_entity.pdbx_description
1 polymer ?
#
loop_
_entity_poly.entity_id
_entity_poly.type
_entity_poly.pdbx_seq_one_letter_code
_entity_poly.pdbx_strand_id
1 'polypeptide(L)'
;EIKNSPYQTAATKPGYLKFEDTNGDGKITEDDRQIRGGVIPKITYGFNINLGYKDWDLSAFFQGVTDVYTYGDRIGATPLWFGCGLPEQWLTDAWTPERGTSATLPILTTYEGCLNENFRTNDFWLRNASYLRLKNLQLSYNVPVSFLKSGVVKRLKVFVNAQNLFTFSPMKDFDPEKNLKGSNWYAYPSVRTYTAGVNVTF
;
A
#
# COMPACT_ATOMS: atom_id res chain seq x y z
N GLU A 1 -32.83 10.99 -5.10
CA GLU A 1 -31.73 11.22 -4.16
C GLU A 1 -30.99 12.53 -4.47
N ILE A 2 -30.49 12.74 -5.70
CA ILE A 2 -29.73 13.95 -6.09
C ILE A 2 -30.50 15.24 -5.80
N LYS A 3 -31.84 15.29 -6.05
CA LYS A 3 -32.66 16.46 -5.79
C LYS A 3 -32.77 16.85 -4.31
N ASN A 4 -32.53 15.91 -3.42
CA ASN A 4 -32.61 16.09 -1.96
C ASN A 4 -31.22 16.11 -1.29
N SER A 5 -30.16 16.16 -2.09
CA SER A 5 -28.79 16.24 -1.61
C SER A 5 -28.25 17.66 -1.75
N PRO A 6 -27.26 18.07 -0.95
CA PRO A 6 -26.56 19.34 -1.15
C PRO A 6 -26.08 19.50 -2.59
N TYR A 7 -26.15 20.72 -3.10
CA TYR A 7 -25.76 20.99 -4.49
C TYR A 7 -24.25 20.84 -4.65
N GLN A 8 -23.81 19.95 -5.51
CA GLN A 8 -22.38 19.76 -5.84
C GLN A 8 -21.99 20.56 -7.08
N THR A 9 -22.48 20.15 -8.25
CA THR A 9 -22.29 20.88 -9.51
C THR A 9 -23.45 20.59 -10.47
N ALA A 10 -23.56 21.40 -11.53
CA ALA A 10 -24.55 21.16 -12.59
C ALA A 10 -24.32 19.83 -13.36
N ALA A 11 -23.10 19.26 -13.29
CA ALA A 11 -22.72 18.03 -13.95
C ALA A 11 -23.00 16.77 -13.11
N THR A 12 -23.37 16.92 -11.83
CA THR A 12 -23.61 15.79 -10.94
C THR A 12 -24.71 14.87 -11.47
N LYS A 13 -24.38 13.57 -11.60
CA LYS A 13 -25.25 12.53 -12.14
C LYS A 13 -25.33 11.33 -11.20
N PRO A 14 -26.35 10.46 -11.36
CA PRO A 14 -26.38 9.18 -10.65
C PRO A 14 -25.07 8.38 -10.87
N GLY A 15 -24.56 7.80 -9.79
CA GLY A 15 -23.29 7.06 -9.81
C GLY A 15 -22.04 7.89 -9.56
N TYR A 16 -22.17 9.23 -9.42
CA TYR A 16 -21.06 10.06 -8.98
C TYR A 16 -20.88 9.97 -7.46
N LEU A 17 -19.68 10.28 -6.98
CA LEU A 17 -19.41 10.39 -5.54
C LEU A 17 -20.28 11.48 -4.93
N LYS A 18 -20.89 11.16 -3.81
CA LYS A 18 -21.66 12.10 -3.00
C LYS A 18 -20.76 12.64 -1.90
N PHE A 19 -20.57 13.95 -1.89
CA PHE A 19 -19.79 14.62 -0.87
C PHE A 19 -20.67 15.08 0.30
N GLU A 20 -20.05 15.23 1.45
CA GLU A 20 -20.71 15.68 2.68
C GLU A 20 -20.66 17.21 2.77
N ASP A 21 -21.79 17.80 3.01
CA ASP A 21 -21.93 19.22 3.37
C ASP A 21 -21.61 19.34 4.88
N THR A 22 -20.41 19.79 5.18
CA THR A 22 -19.91 19.81 6.56
C THR A 22 -20.31 21.05 7.34
N ASN A 23 -20.62 22.13 6.63
CA ASN A 23 -21.05 23.39 7.23
C ASN A 23 -22.59 23.58 7.21
N GLY A 24 -23.32 22.74 6.45
CA GLY A 24 -24.79 22.75 6.41
C GLY A 24 -25.40 23.86 5.57
N ASP A 25 -24.66 24.46 4.64
CA ASP A 25 -25.13 25.56 3.80
C ASP A 25 -25.90 25.11 2.55
N GLY A 26 -26.05 23.82 2.33
CA GLY A 26 -26.76 23.21 1.21
C GLY A 26 -25.96 23.14 -0.09
N LYS A 27 -24.65 23.44 -0.07
CA LYS A 27 -23.76 23.41 -1.23
C LYS A 27 -22.45 22.73 -0.85
N ILE A 28 -21.83 22.05 -1.82
CA ILE A 28 -20.50 21.45 -1.64
C ILE A 28 -19.45 22.41 -2.21
N THR A 29 -18.68 23.02 -1.33
CA THR A 29 -17.66 24.03 -1.67
C THR A 29 -16.29 23.68 -1.08
N GLU A 30 -15.34 24.59 -1.18
CA GLU A 30 -14.02 24.46 -0.55
C GLU A 30 -14.10 24.48 0.99
N ASP A 31 -15.15 25.11 1.54
CA ASP A 31 -15.36 25.22 3.00
C ASP A 31 -15.75 23.88 3.63
N ASP A 32 -16.19 22.90 2.81
CA ASP A 32 -16.48 21.53 3.26
C ASP A 32 -15.26 20.65 3.35
N ARG A 33 -14.08 21.16 2.99
CA ARG A 33 -12.85 20.37 3.03
C ARG A 33 -12.41 20.09 4.45
N GLN A 34 -12.11 18.83 4.71
CA GLN A 34 -11.59 18.36 5.99
C GLN A 34 -10.16 17.82 5.83
N ILE A 35 -9.37 17.96 6.89
CA ILE A 35 -8.04 17.34 6.98
C ILE A 35 -8.22 15.85 7.31
N ARG A 36 -7.82 14.99 6.39
CA ARG A 36 -7.95 13.52 6.51
C ARG A 36 -6.60 12.85 6.35
N GLY A 37 -5.91 12.60 7.45
CA GLY A 37 -4.62 11.91 7.44
C GLY A 37 -3.48 12.69 6.78
N GLY A 38 -2.29 12.14 6.81
CA GLY A 38 -1.07 12.74 6.27
C GLY A 38 -0.17 11.71 5.57
N VAL A 39 0.72 12.19 4.72
CA VAL A 39 1.73 11.37 4.02
C VAL A 39 2.94 11.07 4.91
N ILE A 40 3.06 11.73 6.05
CA ILE A 40 4.12 11.50 7.03
C ILE A 40 3.56 10.58 8.11
N PRO A 41 4.20 9.43 8.37
CA PRO A 41 3.77 8.53 9.44
C PRO A 41 3.82 9.23 10.80
N LYS A 42 2.80 9.05 11.63
CA LYS A 42 2.87 9.54 13.02
C LYS A 42 3.78 8.68 13.89
N ILE A 43 3.82 7.37 13.63
CA ILE A 43 4.69 6.45 14.37
C ILE A 43 5.44 5.59 13.36
N THR A 44 6.77 5.53 13.55
CA THR A 44 7.65 4.57 12.88
C THR A 44 8.24 3.66 13.96
N TYR A 45 8.21 2.36 13.72
CA TYR A 45 8.69 1.38 14.69
C TYR A 45 9.47 0.26 13.99
N GLY A 46 10.38 -0.34 14.75
CA GLY A 46 11.14 -1.50 14.31
C GLY A 46 11.58 -2.33 15.50
N PHE A 47 11.66 -3.64 15.32
CA PHE A 47 12.15 -4.54 16.34
C PHE A 47 12.92 -5.72 15.73
N ASN A 48 13.92 -6.18 16.48
CA ASN A 48 14.72 -7.34 16.13
C ASN A 48 14.41 -8.49 17.08
N ILE A 49 14.29 -9.69 16.53
CA ILE A 49 14.24 -10.94 17.26
C ILE A 49 15.49 -11.72 16.89
N ASN A 50 16.32 -12.06 17.88
CA ASN A 50 17.48 -12.92 17.71
C ASN A 50 17.37 -14.10 18.67
N LEU A 51 17.37 -15.29 18.10
CA LEU A 51 17.25 -16.53 18.85
C LEU A 51 18.44 -17.44 18.49
N GLY A 52 19.12 -17.94 19.52
CA GLY A 52 20.21 -18.92 19.38
C GLY A 52 19.80 -20.25 20.05
N TYR A 53 19.98 -21.34 19.35
CA TYR A 53 19.82 -22.65 19.93
C TYR A 53 20.89 -23.62 19.40
N LYS A 54 21.79 -24.06 20.27
CA LYS A 54 22.98 -24.83 19.91
C LYS A 54 23.79 -24.10 18.82
N ASP A 55 23.90 -24.74 17.65
CA ASP A 55 24.66 -24.21 16.50
C ASP A 55 23.78 -23.39 15.54
N TRP A 56 22.49 -23.21 15.87
CA TRP A 56 21.52 -22.44 15.05
C TRP A 56 21.34 -21.04 15.58
N ASP A 57 21.35 -20.06 14.67
CA ASP A 57 20.98 -18.68 14.93
C ASP A 57 19.84 -18.26 13.98
N LEU A 58 18.78 -17.71 14.54
CA LEU A 58 17.68 -17.07 13.83
C LEU A 58 17.69 -15.59 14.12
N SER A 59 17.66 -14.76 13.08
CA SER A 59 17.52 -13.31 13.18
C SER A 59 16.36 -12.85 12.32
N ALA A 60 15.44 -12.09 12.91
CA ALA A 60 14.31 -11.50 12.21
C ALA A 60 14.22 -10.00 12.53
N PHE A 61 14.14 -9.17 11.49
CA PHE A 61 13.94 -7.73 11.62
C PHE A 61 12.60 -7.32 11.03
N PHE A 62 11.81 -6.67 11.86
CA PHE A 62 10.53 -6.10 11.48
C PHE A 62 10.59 -4.58 11.48
N GLN A 63 9.94 -3.98 10.50
CA GLN A 63 9.77 -2.53 10.40
C GLN A 63 8.33 -2.22 10.04
N GLY A 64 7.79 -1.17 10.61
CA GLY A 64 6.46 -0.71 10.29
C GLY A 64 6.25 0.77 10.53
N VAL A 65 5.17 1.27 9.99
CA VAL A 65 4.68 2.62 10.21
C VAL A 65 3.17 2.57 10.42
N THR A 66 2.65 3.54 11.13
CA THR A 66 1.21 3.66 11.34
C THR A 66 0.75 5.11 11.19
N ASP A 67 -0.54 5.26 10.93
CA ASP A 67 -1.20 6.54 10.68
C ASP A 67 -0.53 7.33 9.55
N VAL A 68 -0.37 6.66 8.42
CA VAL A 68 0.15 7.21 7.17
C VAL A 68 -0.83 6.93 6.04
N TYR A 69 -1.03 7.93 5.19
CA TYR A 69 -1.95 7.83 4.07
C TYR A 69 -1.26 8.21 2.78
N THR A 70 -1.66 7.59 1.69
CA THR A 70 -1.24 7.93 0.34
C THR A 70 -2.45 8.16 -0.54
N TYR A 71 -2.34 9.08 -1.48
CA TYR A 71 -3.42 9.40 -2.39
C TYR A 71 -3.26 8.64 -3.70
N GLY A 72 -4.21 7.76 -3.99
CA GLY A 72 -4.19 6.88 -5.17
C GLY A 72 -4.93 7.47 -6.36
N ASP A 73 -4.62 8.72 -6.73
CA ASP A 73 -5.37 9.50 -7.71
C ASP A 73 -5.31 8.95 -9.14
N ARG A 74 -4.20 8.36 -9.55
CA ARG A 74 -3.98 8.03 -10.97
C ARG A 74 -4.16 6.56 -11.33
N ILE A 75 -3.91 5.64 -10.42
CA ILE A 75 -3.89 4.20 -10.73
C ILE A 75 -5.24 3.54 -10.48
N GLY A 76 -5.93 3.92 -9.40
CA GLY A 76 -7.26 3.39 -9.08
C GLY A 76 -8.38 4.31 -9.50
N ALA A 77 -8.08 5.61 -9.63
CA ALA A 77 -9.05 6.67 -9.73
C ALA A 77 -9.36 7.11 -11.16
N THR A 78 -8.41 7.00 -12.09
CA THR A 78 -8.60 7.53 -13.45
C THR A 78 -8.54 6.40 -14.49
N PRO A 79 -9.66 5.67 -14.68
CA PRO A 79 -9.72 4.61 -15.69
C PRO A 79 -9.48 5.22 -17.08
N LEU A 80 -8.82 4.45 -17.94
CA LEU A 80 -8.54 4.81 -19.34
C LEU A 80 -7.67 6.08 -19.51
N TRP A 81 -6.95 6.51 -18.46
CA TRP A 81 -6.08 7.67 -18.53
C TRP A 81 -4.94 7.43 -19.51
N PHE A 82 -4.79 8.32 -20.52
CA PHE A 82 -3.81 8.20 -21.61
C PHE A 82 -3.77 6.81 -22.29
N GLY A 83 -4.92 6.15 -22.44
CA GLY A 83 -4.98 4.84 -23.06
C GLY A 83 -4.50 3.69 -22.16
N CYS A 84 -4.29 3.93 -20.86
CA CYS A 84 -4.02 2.87 -19.92
C CYS A 84 -5.18 1.89 -19.83
N GLY A 85 -4.88 0.63 -19.52
CA GLY A 85 -5.88 -0.42 -19.32
C GLY A 85 -6.83 -0.10 -18.16
N LEU A 86 -7.97 -0.78 -18.17
CA LEU A 86 -8.98 -0.71 -17.12
C LEU A 86 -8.72 -1.85 -16.13
N PRO A 87 -8.48 -1.57 -14.83
CA PRO A 87 -8.45 -2.62 -13.82
C PRO A 87 -9.77 -3.38 -13.75
N GLU A 88 -9.73 -4.70 -13.54
CA GLU A 88 -10.89 -5.59 -13.51
C GLU A 88 -11.98 -5.12 -12.54
N GLN A 89 -11.60 -4.57 -11.41
CA GLN A 89 -12.52 -4.01 -10.41
C GLN A 89 -13.49 -2.97 -10.98
N TRP A 90 -13.11 -2.23 -12.02
CA TRP A 90 -14.03 -1.28 -12.66
C TRP A 90 -15.14 -1.98 -13.44
N LEU A 91 -14.91 -3.19 -13.92
CA LEU A 91 -15.92 -3.99 -14.60
C LEU A 91 -16.92 -4.60 -13.62
N THR A 92 -16.43 -5.00 -12.44
CA THR A 92 -17.24 -5.71 -11.44
C THR A 92 -17.89 -4.77 -10.43
N ASP A 93 -17.24 -3.68 -10.06
CA ASP A 93 -17.58 -2.88 -8.86
C ASP A 93 -18.04 -1.46 -9.18
N ALA A 94 -17.87 -0.99 -10.43
CA ALA A 94 -18.35 0.31 -10.83
C ALA A 94 -19.88 0.41 -10.79
N TRP A 95 -20.37 1.57 -10.46
CA TRP A 95 -21.81 1.83 -10.42
C TRP A 95 -22.44 1.67 -11.81
N THR A 96 -23.56 0.94 -11.85
CA THR A 96 -24.51 0.88 -12.95
C THR A 96 -25.92 0.98 -12.40
N PRO A 97 -26.94 1.34 -13.20
CA PRO A 97 -28.32 1.38 -12.73
C PRO A 97 -28.78 0.08 -12.07
N GLU A 98 -28.29 -1.08 -12.57
CA GLU A 98 -28.64 -2.40 -12.07
C GLU A 98 -27.97 -2.71 -10.71
N ARG A 99 -26.73 -2.26 -10.53
CA ARG A 99 -26.00 -2.43 -9.25
C ARG A 99 -26.47 -1.47 -8.16
N GLY A 100 -26.84 -0.26 -8.54
CA GLY A 100 -27.32 0.75 -7.59
C GLY A 100 -26.37 0.93 -6.41
N THR A 101 -26.88 0.75 -5.19
CA THR A 101 -26.15 0.94 -3.93
C THR A 101 -25.16 -0.19 -3.59
N SER A 102 -25.15 -1.28 -4.33
CA SER A 102 -24.16 -2.37 -4.12
C SER A 102 -22.81 -2.08 -4.78
N ALA A 103 -22.73 -1.05 -5.62
CA ALA A 103 -21.48 -0.61 -6.23
C ALA A 103 -20.53 -0.03 -5.19
N THR A 104 -19.25 -0.38 -5.29
CA THR A 104 -18.18 0.14 -4.41
C THR A 104 -17.29 1.17 -5.10
N LEU A 105 -17.44 1.31 -6.42
CA LEU A 105 -16.77 2.33 -7.23
C LEU A 105 -17.81 3.24 -7.89
N PRO A 106 -17.47 4.51 -8.15
CA PRO A 106 -18.36 5.41 -8.88
C PRO A 106 -18.57 4.93 -10.33
N ILE A 107 -19.48 5.56 -11.03
CA ILE A 107 -19.74 5.27 -12.44
C ILE A 107 -18.47 5.44 -13.29
N LEU A 108 -18.24 4.52 -14.20
CA LEU A 108 -17.20 4.65 -15.22
C LEU A 108 -17.59 5.72 -16.23
N THR A 109 -16.80 6.79 -16.31
CA THR A 109 -17.00 7.88 -17.24
C THR A 109 -15.76 8.12 -18.10
N THR A 110 -15.89 8.94 -19.13
CA THR A 110 -14.73 9.42 -19.90
C THR A 110 -13.80 10.24 -19.03
N TYR A 111 -12.54 10.35 -19.44
CA TYR A 111 -11.51 11.12 -18.71
C TYR A 111 -11.98 12.52 -18.31
N GLU A 112 -12.58 13.29 -19.21
CA GLU A 112 -13.07 14.64 -18.92
C GLU A 112 -14.22 14.66 -17.90
N GLY A 113 -15.14 13.70 -17.98
CA GLY A 113 -16.20 13.55 -16.98
C GLY A 113 -15.68 13.13 -15.60
N CYS A 114 -14.57 12.37 -15.58
CA CYS A 114 -13.93 11.96 -14.35
C CYS A 114 -13.29 13.12 -13.57
N LEU A 115 -12.63 14.05 -14.25
CA LEU A 115 -11.78 15.05 -13.60
C LEU A 115 -12.55 16.01 -12.70
N ASN A 116 -13.80 16.29 -13.02
CA ASN A 116 -14.55 17.35 -12.36
C ASN A 116 -15.37 16.90 -11.14
N GLU A 117 -15.71 15.59 -11.04
CA GLU A 117 -16.58 15.08 -9.97
C GLU A 117 -15.91 13.98 -9.15
N ASN A 118 -15.71 12.82 -9.74
CA ASN A 118 -15.23 11.66 -9.01
C ASN A 118 -13.75 11.75 -8.62
N PHE A 119 -12.96 12.57 -9.33
CA PHE A 119 -11.50 12.63 -9.19
C PHE A 119 -10.95 13.94 -8.67
N ARG A 120 -11.80 14.92 -8.34
CA ARG A 120 -11.36 16.04 -7.51
C ARG A 120 -10.84 15.50 -6.18
N THR A 121 -9.90 16.18 -5.54
CA THR A 121 -9.30 15.73 -4.29
C THR A 121 -10.39 15.44 -3.25
N ASN A 122 -10.46 14.19 -2.83
CA ASN A 122 -11.42 13.68 -1.84
C ASN A 122 -10.83 12.50 -1.06
N ASP A 123 -11.47 12.08 0.00
CA ASP A 123 -11.01 11.00 0.86
C ASP A 123 -11.36 9.60 0.32
N PHE A 124 -12.25 9.48 -0.65
CA PHE A 124 -12.56 8.20 -1.28
C PHE A 124 -11.31 7.52 -1.89
N TRP A 125 -10.40 8.31 -2.46
CA TRP A 125 -9.14 7.82 -3.04
C TRP A 125 -7.97 7.81 -2.06
N LEU A 126 -8.19 8.24 -0.82
CA LEU A 126 -7.17 8.20 0.22
C LEU A 126 -7.01 6.76 0.72
N ARG A 127 -5.80 6.24 0.65
CA ARG A 127 -5.47 4.86 1.06
C ARG A 127 -4.65 4.90 2.35
N ASN A 128 -5.04 4.07 3.31
CA ASN A 128 -4.24 3.84 4.50
C ASN A 128 -3.02 2.98 4.13
N ALA A 129 -1.84 3.59 4.18
CA ALA A 129 -0.56 2.98 3.84
C ALA A 129 0.21 2.49 5.08
N SER A 130 -0.45 2.36 6.22
CA SER A 130 0.16 1.73 7.41
C SER A 130 0.56 0.29 7.10
N TYR A 131 1.71 -0.13 7.62
CA TYR A 131 2.18 -1.51 7.40
C TYR A 131 3.09 -2.01 8.51
N LEU A 132 3.21 -3.33 8.59
CA LEU A 132 4.27 -4.07 9.27
C LEU A 132 4.89 -5.04 8.27
N ARG A 133 6.21 -4.97 8.09
CA ARG A 133 6.95 -5.80 7.14
C ARG A 133 8.07 -6.57 7.84
N LEU A 134 8.16 -7.88 7.55
CA LEU A 134 9.35 -8.66 7.85
C LEU A 134 10.42 -8.32 6.81
N LYS A 135 11.29 -7.38 7.18
CA LYS A 135 12.34 -6.82 6.31
C LYS A 135 13.46 -7.80 6.06
N ASN A 136 13.84 -8.54 7.08
CA ASN A 136 14.92 -9.50 7.01
C ASN A 136 14.64 -10.69 7.90
N LEU A 137 14.82 -11.88 7.37
CA LEU A 137 14.78 -13.14 8.09
C LEU A 137 16.00 -13.96 7.70
N GLN A 138 16.87 -14.25 8.66
CA GLN A 138 18.07 -15.05 8.44
C GLN A 138 18.10 -16.23 9.37
N LEU A 139 18.27 -17.42 8.83
CA LEU A 139 18.59 -18.64 9.55
C LEU A 139 20.02 -19.03 9.21
N SER A 140 20.84 -19.27 10.22
CA SER A 140 22.23 -19.69 10.03
C SER A 140 22.61 -20.86 10.92
N TYR A 141 23.54 -21.65 10.45
CA TYR A 141 24.09 -22.81 11.14
C TYR A 141 25.60 -22.71 11.24
N ASN A 142 26.14 -22.78 12.44
CA ASN A 142 27.56 -22.84 12.71
C ASN A 142 27.98 -24.30 12.68
N VAL A 143 28.75 -24.69 11.66
CA VAL A 143 29.22 -26.07 11.54
C VAL A 143 30.22 -26.36 12.66
N PRO A 144 29.97 -27.40 13.51
CA PRO A 144 30.89 -27.72 14.60
C PRO A 144 32.32 -28.02 14.12
N VAL A 145 33.30 -27.49 14.82
CA VAL A 145 34.72 -27.61 14.45
C VAL A 145 35.16 -29.07 14.34
N SER A 146 34.53 -30.00 15.08
CA SER A 146 34.78 -31.42 14.99
C SER A 146 34.55 -32.02 13.61
N PHE A 147 33.69 -31.41 12.78
CA PHE A 147 33.48 -31.80 11.38
C PHE A 147 34.52 -31.23 10.42
N LEU A 148 35.17 -30.12 10.85
CA LEU A 148 36.19 -29.45 10.05
C LEU A 148 37.57 -30.11 10.28
N LYS A 149 37.78 -31.25 9.71
CA LYS A 149 39.07 -32.04 9.86
C LYS A 149 40.31 -31.30 9.39
N SER A 150 40.20 -30.06 8.95
CA SER A 150 41.26 -29.18 8.46
C SER A 150 41.70 -28.25 9.58
N GLY A 151 42.98 -28.26 9.95
CA GLY A 151 43.57 -27.31 10.90
C GLY A 151 43.61 -25.85 10.38
N VAL A 152 43.18 -25.62 9.14
CA VAL A 152 43.22 -24.31 8.46
C VAL A 152 41.89 -23.55 8.68
N VAL A 153 40.74 -24.22 8.63
CA VAL A 153 39.41 -23.56 8.80
C VAL A 153 39.04 -23.55 10.28
N LYS A 154 38.95 -22.35 10.85
CA LYS A 154 38.60 -22.14 12.26
C LYS A 154 37.09 -22.04 12.51
N ARG A 155 36.36 -21.51 11.53
CA ARG A 155 34.88 -21.39 11.60
C ARG A 155 34.27 -21.53 10.21
N LEU A 156 33.16 -22.24 10.15
CA LEU A 156 32.31 -22.34 8.97
C LEU A 156 30.85 -22.06 9.40
N LYS A 157 30.26 -21.05 8.80
CA LYS A 157 28.84 -20.70 9.01
C LYS A 157 28.13 -20.69 7.67
N VAL A 158 27.07 -21.46 7.56
CA VAL A 158 26.15 -21.42 6.41
C VAL A 158 24.91 -20.66 6.80
N PHE A 159 24.32 -19.91 5.87
CA PHE A 159 23.11 -19.16 6.13
C PHE A 159 22.19 -19.08 4.92
N VAL A 160 20.93 -18.94 5.20
CA VAL A 160 19.89 -18.54 4.25
C VAL A 160 19.23 -17.27 4.77
N ASN A 161 18.93 -16.36 3.86
CA ASN A 161 18.33 -15.06 4.15
C ASN A 161 17.16 -14.80 3.22
N ALA A 162 16.09 -14.23 3.74
CA ALA A 162 14.96 -13.75 2.97
C ALA A 162 14.67 -12.29 3.33
N GLN A 163 14.48 -11.43 2.31
CA GLN A 163 14.15 -10.03 2.50
C GLN A 163 12.73 -9.75 2.01
N ASN A 164 12.04 -8.83 2.70
CA ASN A 164 10.67 -8.39 2.39
C ASN A 164 9.67 -9.55 2.27
N LEU A 165 9.81 -10.58 3.11
CA LEU A 165 9.11 -11.86 2.98
C LEU A 165 7.59 -11.70 3.14
N PHE A 166 7.16 -10.94 4.16
CA PHE A 166 5.76 -10.69 4.45
C PHE A 166 5.52 -9.21 4.71
N THR A 167 4.38 -8.71 4.22
CA THR A 167 3.89 -7.35 4.50
C THR A 167 2.43 -7.44 4.92
N PHE A 168 2.14 -6.93 6.09
CA PHE A 168 0.79 -6.75 6.61
C PHE A 168 0.40 -5.30 6.43
N SER A 169 -0.63 -5.01 5.64
CA SER A 169 -1.12 -3.67 5.37
C SER A 169 -2.60 -3.72 4.98
N PRO A 170 -3.41 -2.72 5.32
CA PRO A 170 -4.74 -2.56 4.76
C PRO A 170 -4.69 -2.26 3.25
N MET A 171 -3.64 -1.62 2.76
CA MET A 171 -3.43 -1.37 1.32
C MET A 171 -2.95 -2.65 0.63
N LYS A 172 -3.79 -3.23 -0.23
CA LYS A 172 -3.51 -4.49 -0.94
C LYS A 172 -3.03 -4.30 -2.38
N ASP A 173 -3.39 -3.16 -2.98
CA ASP A 173 -3.21 -2.90 -4.41
C ASP A 173 -1.78 -2.47 -4.75
N PHE A 174 -1.08 -1.84 -3.79
CA PHE A 174 0.26 -1.29 -3.98
C PHE A 174 1.17 -1.56 -2.79
N ASP A 175 2.47 -1.34 -2.98
CA ASP A 175 3.44 -1.40 -1.88
C ASP A 175 3.25 -0.20 -0.93
N PRO A 176 2.89 -0.44 0.34
CA PRO A 176 2.61 0.63 1.29
C PRO A 176 3.82 1.49 1.66
N GLU A 177 5.05 1.04 1.37
CA GLU A 177 6.26 1.85 1.55
C GLU A 177 6.45 2.90 0.45
N LYS A 178 5.66 2.84 -0.61
CA LYS A 178 5.77 3.77 -1.74
C LYS A 178 4.75 4.89 -1.61
N ASN A 179 5.24 6.11 -1.74
CA ASN A 179 4.35 7.25 -1.88
C ASN A 179 3.82 7.29 -3.31
N LEU A 180 2.51 7.08 -3.48
CA LEU A 180 1.86 7.04 -4.79
C LEU A 180 1.51 8.42 -5.33
N LYS A 181 1.75 9.50 -4.58
CA LYS A 181 1.41 10.86 -5.00
C LYS A 181 2.26 11.33 -6.18
N GLY A 182 1.63 11.95 -7.15
CA GLY A 182 2.29 12.52 -8.33
C GLY A 182 2.86 11.44 -9.26
N SER A 183 4.10 11.60 -9.70
CA SER A 183 4.78 10.66 -10.61
C SER A 183 5.25 9.37 -9.93
N ASN A 184 5.14 9.26 -8.61
CA ASN A 184 5.67 8.12 -7.85
C ASN A 184 4.86 6.82 -8.02
N TRP A 185 3.71 6.88 -8.66
CA TRP A 185 2.92 5.68 -8.98
C TRP A 185 3.64 4.70 -9.92
N TYR A 186 4.71 5.14 -10.62
CA TYR A 186 5.63 4.27 -11.36
C TYR A 186 6.65 3.55 -10.46
N ALA A 187 6.69 3.86 -9.14
CA ALA A 187 7.69 3.28 -8.25
C ALA A 187 7.55 1.77 -8.19
N TYR A 188 8.62 1.07 -8.54
CA TYR A 188 8.66 -0.38 -8.49
C TYR A 188 8.46 -0.88 -7.05
N PRO A 189 7.60 -1.89 -6.82
CA PRO A 189 7.37 -2.41 -5.48
C PRO A 189 8.62 -3.08 -4.90
N SER A 190 8.72 -3.14 -3.58
CA SER A 190 9.81 -3.83 -2.90
C SER A 190 9.75 -5.34 -3.19
N VAL A 191 10.79 -5.86 -3.84
CA VAL A 191 10.87 -7.28 -4.21
C VAL A 191 11.22 -8.16 -3.02
N ARG A 192 10.79 -9.40 -3.05
CA ARG A 192 11.29 -10.46 -2.17
C ARG A 192 12.60 -10.97 -2.72
N THR A 193 13.62 -11.04 -1.86
CA THR A 193 14.94 -11.54 -2.24
C THR A 193 15.31 -12.70 -1.34
N TYR A 194 15.82 -13.75 -1.93
CA TYR A 194 16.34 -14.93 -1.22
C TYR A 194 17.82 -15.07 -1.52
N THR A 195 18.61 -15.26 -0.49
CA THR A 195 20.05 -15.38 -0.58
C THR A 195 20.52 -16.56 0.27
N ALA A 196 21.43 -17.35 -0.24
CA ALA A 196 22.17 -18.34 0.52
C ALA A 196 23.67 -18.03 0.46
N GLY A 197 24.37 -18.29 1.55
CA GLY A 197 25.79 -18.00 1.60
C GLY A 197 26.54 -18.81 2.64
N VAL A 198 27.86 -18.71 2.55
CA VAL A 198 28.81 -19.39 3.43
C VAL A 198 29.83 -18.37 3.93
N ASN A 199 30.08 -18.39 5.23
CA ASN A 199 31.14 -17.63 5.86
C ASN A 199 32.25 -18.60 6.34
N VAL A 200 33.46 -18.37 5.88
CA VAL A 200 34.64 -19.20 6.25
C VAL A 200 35.65 -18.29 6.93
N THR A 201 36.13 -18.71 8.10
CA THR A 201 37.23 -18.04 8.83
C THR A 201 38.42 -19.02 8.91
N PHE A 202 39.60 -18.56 8.49
CA PHE A 202 40.83 -19.29 8.50
C PHE A 202 41.70 -18.99 9.73
#